data_b6039cbb47d9ac11cbe0a284321535fd
#
_entry.id   b6039cbb47d9ac11cbe0a284321535fd
#
_cell.length_a   1.000
_cell.length_b   1.000
_cell.length_c   1.000
_cell.angle_alpha   90.00
_cell.angle_beta   90.00
_cell.angle_gamma   90.00
#
_symmetry.space_group_name_H-M   'P 1'
#
loop_
_entity.id
_entity.type
_entity.pdbx_description
1 polymer ?
#
loop_
_entity_poly.entity_id
_entity_poly.type
_entity_poly.pdbx_seq_one_letter_code
_entity_poly.pdbx_strand_id
1 'polypeptide(L)'
;GIAAGIGTFIAFIGLKEAGIVVPSAATFLAMGDLSAPPALVAIAGLVLTAIMMARRIKGAILLGILCTGILGIITGIVQYRGLVSPIPSMAPTWLRLDVAGALSAAFIMPIATILFLNMFDTIGTLIGVGEQAGLVKNGKLPRAGRALFADAVGTTLGALCGTSPVTSYIESATGVSEGGRTGLASVITAL
;
A
#
# COMPACT_ATOMS: atom_id res chain seq x y z
N GLY A 1 -5.80 17.59 -1.03
CA GLY A 1 -7.06 16.80 -1.04
C GLY A 1 -6.82 15.33 -1.31
N ILE A 2 -6.28 14.94 -2.49
CA ILE A 2 -6.15 13.51 -2.93
C ILE A 2 -5.26 12.70 -1.97
N ALA A 3 -4.06 13.18 -1.67
CA ALA A 3 -3.13 12.48 -0.76
C ALA A 3 -3.73 12.27 0.65
N ALA A 4 -4.48 13.23 1.18
CA ALA A 4 -5.19 13.07 2.45
C ALA A 4 -6.29 11.99 2.36
N GLY A 5 -7.01 11.95 1.23
CA GLY A 5 -8.02 10.92 0.97
C GLY A 5 -7.42 9.53 0.93
N ILE A 6 -6.27 9.34 0.25
CA ILE A 6 -5.55 8.08 0.21
C ILE A 6 -5.11 7.65 1.62
N GLY A 7 -4.53 8.57 2.40
CA GLY A 7 -4.12 8.27 3.77
C GLY A 7 -5.29 7.83 4.66
N THR A 8 -6.45 8.48 4.55
CA THR A 8 -7.67 8.10 5.28
C THR A 8 -8.18 6.72 4.84
N PHE A 9 -8.13 6.44 3.54
CA PHE A 9 -8.53 5.15 2.99
C PHE A 9 -7.65 4.00 3.49
N ILE A 10 -6.33 4.20 3.51
CA ILE A 10 -5.39 3.20 4.05
C ILE A 10 -5.61 2.98 5.54
N ALA A 11 -5.83 4.06 6.31
CA ALA A 11 -6.18 3.94 7.73
C ALA A 11 -7.47 3.13 7.93
N PHE A 12 -8.48 3.36 7.10
CA PHE A 12 -9.73 2.59 7.12
C PHE A 12 -9.51 1.10 6.81
N ILE A 13 -8.69 0.78 5.80
CA ILE A 13 -8.33 -0.60 5.50
C ILE A 13 -7.63 -1.24 6.71
N GLY A 14 -6.69 -0.54 7.33
CA GLY A 14 -6.01 -1.02 8.54
C GLY A 14 -6.98 -1.33 9.69
N LEU A 15 -7.96 -0.47 9.94
CA LEU A 15 -9.00 -0.69 10.95
C LEU A 15 -9.90 -1.90 10.62
N LYS A 16 -10.19 -2.11 9.33
CA LYS A 16 -10.95 -3.26 8.86
C LYS A 16 -10.18 -4.57 9.05
N GLU A 17 -8.92 -4.60 8.64
CA GLU A 17 -8.07 -5.79 8.78
C GLU A 17 -7.77 -6.12 10.25
N ALA A 18 -7.71 -5.11 11.11
CA ALA A 18 -7.61 -5.28 12.57
C ALA A 18 -8.89 -5.81 13.22
N GLY A 19 -10.03 -5.88 12.49
CA GLY A 19 -11.32 -6.28 13.03
C GLY A 19 -11.99 -5.20 13.91
N ILE A 20 -11.47 -3.98 13.90
CA ILE A 20 -12.05 -2.83 14.62
C ILE A 20 -13.30 -2.32 13.90
N VAL A 21 -13.26 -2.35 12.56
CA VAL A 21 -14.40 -2.04 11.70
C VAL A 21 -14.81 -3.31 10.95
N VAL A 22 -16.08 -3.68 11.04
CA VAL A 22 -16.63 -4.87 10.41
C VAL A 22 -17.82 -4.53 9.51
N PRO A 23 -18.10 -5.32 8.46
CA PRO A 23 -19.27 -5.11 7.64
C PRO A 23 -20.56 -5.37 8.44
N SER A 24 -21.59 -4.55 8.20
CA SER A 24 -22.91 -4.67 8.81
C SER A 24 -24.00 -4.60 7.73
N ALA A 25 -24.95 -5.51 7.77
CA ALA A 25 -26.07 -5.51 6.83
C ALA A 25 -27.01 -4.31 7.01
N ALA A 26 -27.07 -3.74 8.22
CA ALA A 26 -27.95 -2.61 8.53
C ALA A 26 -27.35 -1.25 8.22
N THR A 27 -26.04 -1.07 8.47
CA THR A 27 -25.35 0.22 8.41
C THR A 27 -24.12 0.22 7.50
N PHE A 28 -23.91 -0.85 6.72
CA PHE A 28 -22.73 -1.16 5.92
C PHE A 28 -21.46 -1.36 6.75
N LEU A 29 -21.28 -0.60 7.83
CA LEU A 29 -20.15 -0.67 8.74
C LEU A 29 -20.63 -0.63 10.19
N ALA A 30 -19.99 -1.42 11.04
CA ALA A 30 -20.20 -1.42 12.48
C ALA A 30 -18.85 -1.51 13.19
N MET A 31 -18.85 -1.19 14.49
CA MET A 31 -17.70 -1.44 15.36
C MET A 31 -17.63 -2.94 15.64
N GLY A 32 -16.46 -3.51 15.43
CA GLY A 32 -16.18 -4.90 15.78
C GLY A 32 -15.96 -5.10 17.28
N ASP A 33 -15.63 -6.31 17.65
CA ASP A 33 -15.28 -6.64 19.04
C ASP A 33 -13.85 -6.17 19.35
N LEU A 34 -13.75 -5.07 20.07
CA LEU A 34 -12.46 -4.49 20.49
C LEU A 34 -11.73 -5.36 21.51
N SER A 35 -12.43 -6.31 22.16
CA SER A 35 -11.83 -7.28 23.09
C SER A 35 -11.22 -8.48 22.36
N ALA A 36 -11.48 -8.62 21.07
CA ALA A 36 -10.91 -9.70 20.28
C ALA A 36 -9.37 -9.61 20.21
N PRO A 37 -8.65 -10.74 20.36
CA PRO A 37 -7.19 -10.74 20.37
C PRO A 37 -6.54 -10.01 19.19
N PRO A 38 -7.01 -10.14 17.92
CA PRO A 38 -6.44 -9.38 16.81
C PRO A 38 -6.57 -7.86 16.96
N ALA A 39 -7.75 -7.38 17.43
CA ALA A 39 -7.98 -5.96 17.65
C ALA A 39 -7.08 -5.41 18.76
N LEU A 40 -6.92 -6.14 19.86
CA LEU A 40 -6.04 -5.75 20.97
C LEU A 40 -4.58 -5.66 20.54
N VAL A 41 -4.09 -6.64 19.77
CA VAL A 41 -2.70 -6.61 19.24
C VAL A 41 -2.51 -5.46 18.26
N ALA A 42 -3.49 -5.18 17.39
CA ALA A 42 -3.43 -4.06 16.47
C ALA A 42 -3.41 -2.71 17.21
N ILE A 43 -4.26 -2.53 18.22
CA ILE A 43 -4.30 -1.31 19.04
C ILE A 43 -2.98 -1.15 19.81
N ALA A 44 -2.47 -2.21 20.44
CA ALA A 44 -1.20 -2.17 21.15
C ALA A 44 -0.04 -1.81 20.21
N GLY A 45 0.00 -2.38 19.01
CA GLY A 45 0.97 -2.07 17.97
C GLY A 45 0.90 -0.62 17.50
N LEU A 46 -0.31 -0.10 17.30
CA LEU A 46 -0.52 1.31 16.92
C LEU A 46 -0.02 2.26 18.01
N VAL A 47 -0.38 2.01 19.27
CA VAL A 47 0.06 2.82 20.42
C VAL A 47 1.57 2.76 20.57
N LEU A 48 2.17 1.57 20.47
CA LEU A 48 3.63 1.40 20.53
C LEU A 48 4.32 2.20 19.42
N THR A 49 3.86 2.08 18.19
CA THR A 49 4.40 2.82 17.04
C THR A 49 4.28 4.33 17.27
N ALA A 50 3.12 4.80 17.73
CA ALA A 50 2.89 6.22 18.03
C ALA A 50 3.84 6.74 19.11
N ILE A 51 4.08 5.97 20.18
CA ILE A 51 5.05 6.32 21.23
C ILE A 51 6.47 6.41 20.65
N MET A 52 6.88 5.44 19.82
CA MET A 52 8.20 5.44 19.19
C MET A 52 8.38 6.64 18.26
N MET A 53 7.36 7.00 17.50
CA MET A 53 7.36 8.19 16.64
C MET A 53 7.42 9.47 17.47
N ALA A 54 6.64 9.58 18.56
CA ALA A 54 6.68 10.73 19.47
C ALA A 54 8.07 10.90 20.11
N ARG A 55 8.76 9.80 20.36
CA ARG A 55 10.15 9.78 20.85
C ARG A 55 11.19 10.00 19.76
N ARG A 56 10.78 10.23 18.52
CA ARG A 56 11.64 10.44 17.36
C ARG A 56 12.67 9.32 17.13
N ILE A 57 12.27 8.07 17.43
CA ILE A 57 13.12 6.90 17.16
C ILE A 57 13.17 6.70 15.66
N LYS A 58 14.37 6.61 15.10
CA LYS A 58 14.58 6.33 13.67
C LYS A 58 14.03 4.93 13.34
N GLY A 59 13.30 4.84 12.23
CA GLY A 59 12.66 3.58 11.83
C GLY A 59 11.48 3.15 12.71
N ALA A 60 10.87 4.07 13.48
CA ALA A 60 9.78 3.79 14.43
C ALA A 60 8.64 2.95 13.81
N ILE A 61 8.26 3.22 12.56
CA ILE A 61 7.19 2.49 11.88
C ILE A 61 7.62 1.05 11.61
N LEU A 62 8.82 0.84 11.06
CA LEU A 62 9.35 -0.50 10.81
C LEU A 62 9.48 -1.31 12.10
N LEU A 63 10.05 -0.72 13.14
CA LEU A 63 10.18 -1.34 14.46
C LEU A 63 8.80 -1.66 15.06
N GLY A 64 7.84 -0.75 14.90
CA GLY A 64 6.46 -0.97 15.33
C GLY A 64 5.80 -2.16 14.65
N ILE A 65 5.96 -2.28 13.32
CA ILE A 65 5.46 -3.42 12.54
C ILE A 65 6.10 -4.72 13.02
N LEU A 66 7.43 -4.75 13.19
CA LEU A 66 8.15 -5.94 13.64
C LEU A 66 7.72 -6.36 15.05
N CYS A 67 7.64 -5.41 15.99
CA CYS A 67 7.19 -5.68 17.35
C CYS A 67 5.74 -6.21 17.37
N THR A 68 4.86 -5.60 16.60
CA THR A 68 3.45 -6.04 16.51
C THR A 68 3.36 -7.44 15.89
N GLY A 69 4.18 -7.71 14.85
CA GLY A 69 4.27 -9.03 14.24
C GLY A 69 4.73 -10.11 15.23
N ILE A 70 5.77 -9.80 16.02
CA ILE A 70 6.26 -10.70 17.08
C ILE A 70 5.17 -10.94 18.13
N LEU A 71 4.47 -9.89 18.57
CA LEU A 71 3.33 -10.03 19.48
C LEU A 71 2.23 -10.91 18.89
N GLY A 72 1.93 -10.75 17.60
CA GLY A 72 0.97 -11.58 16.90
C GLY A 72 1.36 -13.06 16.84
N ILE A 73 2.64 -13.36 16.71
CA ILE A 73 3.17 -14.74 16.75
C ILE A 73 3.07 -15.30 18.18
N ILE A 74 3.49 -14.54 19.19
CA ILE A 74 3.45 -14.97 20.60
C ILE A 74 2.00 -15.23 21.06
N THR A 75 1.06 -14.40 20.62
CA THR A 75 -0.37 -14.57 20.95
C THR A 75 -1.05 -15.67 20.11
N GLY A 76 -0.35 -16.29 19.17
CA GLY A 76 -0.88 -17.34 18.31
C GLY A 76 -1.85 -16.86 17.23
N ILE A 77 -2.03 -15.55 17.07
CA ILE A 77 -2.88 -14.95 16.02
C ILE A 77 -2.25 -15.14 14.65
N VAL A 78 -0.92 -14.99 14.58
CA VAL A 78 -0.13 -15.15 13.35
C VAL A 78 0.55 -16.50 13.38
N GLN A 79 0.26 -17.34 12.39
CA GLN A 79 0.98 -18.60 12.19
C GLN A 79 2.30 -18.31 11.45
N TYR A 80 3.40 -18.49 12.13
CA TYR A 80 4.72 -18.36 11.54
C TYR A 80 4.99 -19.50 10.56
N ARG A 81 5.16 -19.19 9.28
CA ARG A 81 5.43 -20.18 8.20
C ARG A 81 6.85 -20.10 7.63
N GLY A 82 7.75 -19.43 8.33
CA GLY A 82 9.13 -19.20 7.86
C GLY A 82 9.35 -17.78 7.30
N LEU A 83 10.63 -17.39 7.23
CA LEU A 83 11.02 -16.06 6.71
C LEU A 83 11.07 -16.03 5.18
N VAL A 84 11.29 -17.18 4.54
CA VAL A 84 11.42 -17.27 3.08
C VAL A 84 10.51 -18.37 2.58
N SER A 85 9.73 -18.06 1.56
CA SER A 85 8.90 -19.01 0.83
C SER A 85 9.44 -19.17 -0.59
N PRO A 86 9.33 -20.36 -1.22
CA PRO A 86 9.66 -20.50 -2.62
C PRO A 86 8.79 -19.55 -3.47
N ILE A 87 9.40 -18.95 -4.48
CA ILE A 87 8.70 -18.05 -5.40
C ILE A 87 7.60 -18.85 -6.11
N PRO A 88 6.33 -18.42 -6.03
CA PRO A 88 5.26 -19.11 -6.75
C PRO A 88 5.49 -19.05 -8.25
N SER A 89 5.14 -20.14 -8.95
CA SER A 89 5.25 -20.17 -10.41
C SER A 89 4.32 -19.16 -11.05
N MET A 90 4.86 -18.31 -11.92
CA MET A 90 4.07 -17.38 -12.76
C MET A 90 3.51 -18.06 -14.02
N ALA A 91 3.85 -19.32 -14.28
CA ALA A 91 3.42 -20.02 -15.51
C ALA A 91 1.90 -20.00 -15.76
N PRO A 92 1.01 -20.08 -14.74
CA PRO A 92 -0.43 -20.02 -14.97
C PRO A 92 -0.94 -18.65 -15.45
N THR A 93 -0.24 -17.56 -15.13
CA THR A 93 -0.70 -16.18 -15.40
C THR A 93 0.10 -15.48 -16.50
N TRP A 94 1.29 -15.98 -16.80
CA TRP A 94 2.20 -15.38 -17.77
C TRP A 94 1.55 -15.31 -19.15
N LEU A 95 1.45 -14.10 -19.74
CA LEU A 95 0.89 -13.82 -21.06
C LEU A 95 -0.54 -14.37 -21.27
N ARG A 96 -1.33 -14.54 -20.24
CA ARG A 96 -2.73 -15.01 -20.30
C ARG A 96 -3.73 -13.87 -20.44
N LEU A 97 -3.33 -12.78 -21.10
CA LEU A 97 -4.20 -11.62 -21.32
C LEU A 97 -5.26 -11.96 -22.39
N ASP A 98 -6.53 -11.78 -22.02
CA ASP A 98 -7.64 -11.76 -22.98
C ASP A 98 -7.96 -10.32 -23.38
N VAL A 99 -7.17 -9.78 -24.30
CA VAL A 99 -7.34 -8.40 -24.81
C VAL A 99 -8.65 -8.27 -25.60
N ALA A 100 -9.04 -9.30 -26.34
CA ALA A 100 -10.27 -9.27 -27.14
C ALA A 100 -11.51 -9.25 -26.23
N GLY A 101 -11.54 -10.08 -25.21
CA GLY A 101 -12.59 -10.06 -24.19
C GLY A 101 -12.67 -8.74 -23.45
N ALA A 102 -11.52 -8.17 -23.08
CA ALA A 102 -11.45 -6.88 -22.38
C ALA A 102 -12.00 -5.71 -23.20
N LEU A 103 -11.89 -5.75 -24.53
CA LEU A 103 -12.44 -4.72 -25.43
C LEU A 103 -13.94 -4.86 -25.69
N SER A 104 -14.60 -5.84 -25.10
CA SER A 104 -16.06 -5.97 -25.23
C SER A 104 -16.79 -4.83 -24.50
N ALA A 105 -17.98 -4.48 -24.97
CA ALA A 105 -18.79 -3.39 -24.43
C ALA A 105 -19.05 -3.51 -22.92
N ALA A 106 -19.16 -4.74 -22.40
CA ALA A 106 -19.39 -5.01 -20.98
C ALA A 106 -18.25 -4.55 -20.07
N PHE A 107 -17.00 -4.53 -20.57
CA PHE A 107 -15.82 -4.18 -19.78
C PHE A 107 -15.34 -2.74 -19.96
N ILE A 108 -15.88 -1.96 -20.90
CA ILE A 108 -15.47 -0.57 -21.13
C ILE A 108 -15.63 0.28 -19.87
N MET A 109 -16.78 0.22 -19.18
CA MET A 109 -17.01 0.99 -17.94
C MET A 109 -16.11 0.53 -16.78
N PRO A 110 -15.98 -0.76 -16.46
CA PRO A 110 -14.99 -1.22 -15.47
C PRO A 110 -13.57 -0.78 -15.79
N ILE A 111 -13.12 -0.90 -17.03
CA ILE A 111 -11.78 -0.48 -17.45
C ILE A 111 -11.60 1.03 -17.26
N ALA A 112 -12.55 1.84 -17.71
CA ALA A 112 -12.51 3.28 -17.51
C ALA A 112 -12.43 3.65 -16.02
N THR A 113 -13.24 3.00 -15.19
CA THR A 113 -13.26 3.23 -13.75
C THR A 113 -11.90 2.89 -13.12
N ILE A 114 -11.34 1.72 -13.42
CA ILE A 114 -10.04 1.29 -12.90
C ILE A 114 -8.93 2.22 -13.38
N LEU A 115 -8.96 2.64 -14.66
CA LEU A 115 -8.00 3.58 -15.23
C LEU A 115 -8.02 4.92 -14.48
N PHE A 116 -9.22 5.48 -14.25
CA PHE A 116 -9.37 6.72 -13.49
C PHE A 116 -8.86 6.58 -12.06
N LEU A 117 -9.27 5.52 -11.36
CA LEU A 117 -8.81 5.27 -9.99
C LEU A 117 -7.30 5.16 -9.91
N ASN A 118 -6.69 4.34 -10.78
CA ASN A 118 -5.24 4.16 -10.83
C ASN A 118 -4.50 5.47 -11.16
N MET A 119 -5.01 6.25 -12.12
CA MET A 119 -4.41 7.53 -12.49
C MET A 119 -4.44 8.53 -11.32
N PHE A 120 -5.57 8.66 -10.61
CA PHE A 120 -5.67 9.57 -9.47
C PHE A 120 -4.83 9.11 -8.30
N ASP A 121 -4.75 7.80 -8.05
CA ASP A 121 -3.90 7.21 -7.02
C ASP A 121 -2.42 7.52 -7.29
N THR A 122 -1.93 7.22 -8.49
CA THR A 122 -0.55 7.50 -8.90
C THR A 122 -0.22 8.99 -8.80
N ILE A 123 -1.08 9.88 -9.32
CA ILE A 123 -0.85 11.33 -9.25
C ILE A 123 -0.82 11.81 -7.79
N GLY A 124 -1.77 11.35 -6.98
CA GLY A 124 -1.86 11.72 -5.57
C GLY A 124 -0.64 11.28 -4.78
N THR A 125 -0.20 10.04 -5.00
CA THR A 125 0.99 9.46 -4.37
C THR A 125 2.27 10.16 -4.81
N LEU A 126 2.46 10.39 -6.11
CA LEU A 126 3.64 11.10 -6.62
C LEU A 126 3.76 12.53 -6.07
N ILE A 127 2.63 13.24 -5.93
CA ILE A 127 2.62 14.56 -5.31
C ILE A 127 2.93 14.45 -3.82
N GLY A 128 2.28 13.56 -3.08
CA GLY A 128 2.47 13.39 -1.64
C GLY A 128 3.90 13.00 -1.29
N VAL A 129 4.46 11.98 -1.95
CA VAL A 129 5.85 11.55 -1.77
C VAL A 129 6.82 12.63 -2.25
N GLY A 130 6.50 13.31 -3.36
CA GLY A 130 7.31 14.40 -3.90
C GLY A 130 7.40 15.61 -2.96
N GLU A 131 6.31 15.97 -2.28
CA GLU A 131 6.29 17.01 -1.23
C GLU A 131 7.13 16.58 -0.05
N GLN A 132 6.98 15.36 0.44
CA GLN A 132 7.79 14.81 1.54
C GLN A 132 9.28 14.77 1.20
N ALA A 133 9.63 14.47 -0.05
CA ALA A 133 11.00 14.48 -0.54
C ALA A 133 11.57 15.89 -0.77
N GLY A 134 10.76 16.94 -0.68
CA GLY A 134 11.16 18.32 -1.01
C GLY A 134 11.43 18.53 -2.51
N LEU A 135 10.84 17.69 -3.38
CA LEU A 135 11.02 17.75 -4.83
C LEU A 135 10.03 18.70 -5.51
N VAL A 136 8.90 19.01 -4.86
CA VAL A 136 7.89 19.91 -5.42
C VAL A 136 8.39 21.35 -5.38
N LYS A 137 8.45 22.00 -6.54
CA LYS A 137 8.85 23.39 -6.70
C LYS A 137 7.71 24.18 -7.34
N ASN A 138 7.32 25.29 -6.73
CA ASN A 138 6.22 26.16 -7.22
C ASN A 138 4.94 25.39 -7.53
N GLY A 139 4.56 24.42 -6.67
CA GLY A 139 3.38 23.59 -6.85
C GLY A 139 3.45 22.57 -7.99
N LYS A 140 4.63 22.36 -8.58
CA LYS A 140 4.84 21.40 -9.66
C LYS A 140 5.91 20.38 -9.27
N LEU A 141 5.64 19.12 -9.59
CA LEU A 141 6.61 18.04 -9.45
C LEU A 141 7.51 18.01 -10.70
N PRO A 142 8.83 18.27 -10.59
CA PRO A 142 9.74 18.19 -11.72
C PRO A 142 9.76 16.75 -12.27
N ARG A 143 9.78 16.62 -13.58
CA ARG A 143 9.81 15.32 -14.28
C ARG A 143 8.62 14.39 -13.97
N ALA A 144 7.45 14.94 -13.59
CA ALA A 144 6.24 14.15 -13.33
C ALA A 144 5.90 13.20 -14.50
N GLY A 145 6.04 13.66 -15.75
CA GLY A 145 5.80 12.82 -16.92
C GLY A 145 6.71 11.57 -17.00
N ARG A 146 7.96 11.68 -16.54
CA ARG A 146 8.87 10.50 -16.49
C ARG A 146 8.46 9.53 -15.40
N ALA A 147 8.00 10.03 -14.26
CA ALA A 147 7.51 9.19 -13.18
C ALA A 147 6.24 8.46 -13.58
N LEU A 148 5.28 9.16 -14.19
CA LEU A 148 4.05 8.56 -14.73
C LEU A 148 4.34 7.53 -15.84
N PHE A 149 5.32 7.81 -16.70
CA PHE A 149 5.72 6.87 -17.73
C PHE A 149 6.33 5.59 -17.13
N ALA A 150 7.18 5.72 -16.11
CA ALA A 150 7.76 4.56 -15.42
C ALA A 150 6.67 3.72 -14.73
N ASP A 151 5.69 4.35 -14.11
CA ASP A 151 4.52 3.71 -13.49
C ASP A 151 3.68 2.95 -14.53
N ALA A 152 3.40 3.58 -15.68
CA ALA A 152 2.67 2.96 -16.77
C ALA A 152 3.41 1.74 -17.37
N VAL A 153 4.73 1.83 -17.53
CA VAL A 153 5.56 0.71 -17.99
C VAL A 153 5.54 -0.41 -16.95
N GLY A 154 5.69 -0.09 -15.66
CA GLY A 154 5.60 -1.06 -14.57
C GLY A 154 4.26 -1.79 -14.55
N THR A 155 3.16 -1.05 -14.67
CA THR A 155 1.80 -1.61 -14.74
C THR A 155 1.60 -2.51 -15.96
N THR A 156 2.12 -2.11 -17.13
CA THR A 156 2.04 -2.92 -18.34
C THR A 156 2.81 -4.23 -18.20
N LEU A 157 4.03 -4.18 -17.66
CA LEU A 157 4.83 -5.38 -17.38
C LEU A 157 4.17 -6.27 -16.32
N GLY A 158 3.60 -5.68 -15.28
CA GLY A 158 2.82 -6.40 -14.28
C GLY A 158 1.63 -7.13 -14.89
N ALA A 159 0.88 -6.48 -15.78
CA ALA A 159 -0.23 -7.10 -16.50
C ALA A 159 0.22 -8.31 -17.34
N LEU A 160 1.38 -8.22 -18.02
CA LEU A 160 1.96 -9.35 -18.77
C LEU A 160 2.33 -10.51 -17.83
N CYS A 161 2.74 -10.24 -16.61
CA CYS A 161 3.00 -11.25 -15.58
C CYS A 161 1.72 -11.77 -14.92
N GLY A 162 0.56 -11.13 -15.16
CA GLY A 162 -0.71 -11.49 -14.54
C GLY A 162 -0.85 -10.99 -13.10
N THR A 163 -0.16 -9.89 -12.74
CA THR A 163 -0.30 -9.24 -11.44
C THR A 163 -1.32 -8.09 -11.48
N SER A 164 -1.71 -7.61 -10.32
CA SER A 164 -2.44 -6.33 -10.20
C SER A 164 -1.60 -5.17 -10.73
N PRO A 165 -2.21 -3.99 -10.98
CA PRO A 165 -1.46 -2.80 -11.38
C PRO A 165 -0.27 -2.53 -10.46
N VAL A 166 0.89 -2.26 -11.04
CA VAL A 166 2.09 -1.83 -10.32
C VAL A 166 2.04 -0.32 -10.23
N THR A 167 1.87 0.21 -9.02
CA THR A 167 1.72 1.65 -8.79
C THR A 167 2.68 2.15 -7.73
N SER A 168 2.90 3.45 -7.69
CA SER A 168 3.69 4.09 -6.65
C SER A 168 2.91 4.10 -5.34
N TYR A 169 3.54 3.75 -4.22
CA TYR A 169 2.90 3.66 -2.91
C TYR A 169 3.17 4.90 -2.06
N ILE A 170 2.13 5.41 -1.38
CA ILE A 170 2.25 6.57 -0.49
C ILE A 170 3.11 6.24 0.75
N GLU A 171 3.21 4.99 1.14
CA GLU A 171 4.07 4.47 2.20
C GLU A 171 5.55 4.76 1.94
N SER A 172 5.94 4.96 0.69
CA SER A 172 7.28 5.42 0.30
C SER A 172 7.67 6.75 0.97
N ALA A 173 6.67 7.57 1.37
CA ALA A 173 6.91 8.80 2.13
C ALA A 173 7.63 8.52 3.46
N THR A 174 7.37 7.38 4.09
CA THR A 174 8.07 6.95 5.30
C THR A 174 9.56 6.71 5.04
N GLY A 175 9.89 5.97 3.99
CA GLY A 175 11.29 5.74 3.58
C GLY A 175 12.00 7.04 3.21
N VAL A 176 11.29 7.97 2.56
CA VAL A 176 11.81 9.31 2.24
C VAL A 176 12.08 10.14 3.50
N SER A 177 11.21 10.07 4.52
CA SER A 177 11.39 10.77 5.79
C SER A 177 12.62 10.26 6.56
N GLU A 178 12.97 8.99 6.41
CA GLU A 178 14.18 8.38 6.97
C GLU A 178 15.45 8.62 6.13
N GLY A 179 15.33 9.31 5.00
CA GLY A 179 16.45 9.71 4.14
C GLY A 179 16.61 8.91 2.85
N GLY A 180 15.72 7.97 2.55
CA GLY A 180 15.71 7.20 1.30
C GLY A 180 15.26 8.06 0.11
N ARG A 181 16.23 8.61 -0.65
CA ARG A 181 15.95 9.54 -1.77
C ARG A 181 16.57 9.12 -3.09
N THR A 182 17.06 7.91 -3.17
CA THR A 182 17.76 7.40 -4.36
C THR A 182 17.11 6.15 -4.91
N GLY A 183 17.31 5.88 -6.21
CA GLY A 183 16.85 4.65 -6.82
C GLY A 183 17.44 3.38 -6.17
N LEU A 184 18.62 3.49 -5.56
CA LEU A 184 19.20 2.37 -4.81
C LEU A 184 18.36 1.99 -3.58
N ALA A 185 17.78 2.98 -2.88
CA ALA A 185 16.86 2.70 -1.77
C ALA A 185 15.64 1.89 -2.25
N SER A 186 15.09 2.25 -3.43
CA SER A 186 13.96 1.52 -4.03
C SER A 186 14.34 0.09 -4.41
N VAL A 187 15.55 -0.14 -4.95
CA VAL A 187 16.04 -1.49 -5.28
C VAL A 187 16.19 -2.35 -4.02
N ILE A 188 16.75 -1.79 -2.94
CA ILE A 188 16.90 -2.51 -1.66
C ILE A 188 15.52 -2.84 -1.06
N THR A 189 14.54 -1.96 -1.22
CA THR A 189 13.16 -2.22 -0.74
C THR A 189 12.48 -3.34 -1.53
N ALA A 190 12.87 -3.56 -2.78
CA ALA A 190 12.29 -4.58 -3.65
C ALA A 190 12.90 -5.99 -3.42
N LEU A 191 14.05 -6.10 -2.78
CA LEU A 191 14.75 -7.36 -2.45
C LEU A 191 14.29 -7.93 -1.10
#